data_3b7c1cbd3f0e9a0410d9d201263cda28
#
_entry.id   3b7c1cbd3f0e9a0410d9d201263cda28
#
_cell.length_a   1.000
_cell.length_b   1.000
_cell.length_c   1.000
_cell.angle_alpha   90.00
_cell.angle_beta   90.00
_cell.angle_gamma   90.00
#
_symmetry.space_group_name_H-M   'P 1'
#
loop_
_entity.id
_entity.type
_entity.pdbx_description
1 polymer ?
#
loop_
_entity_poly.entity_id
_entity_poly.type
_entity_poly.pdbx_seq_one_letter_code
_entity_poly.pdbx_strand_id
1 'polypeptide(L)'
;MATAGGKPARAYLPDNVELDPAIPTPESVLGYNVGDWHVRHDLLVTYMRSLAAASDRITLEVTGYTHEQRPLLLLTITAPQNRSKLEDWRTAHMAQVQQGKKTPADAPLLFYMGYSVHGNEPSGANASLLVAYYLAAAQDERVTRLLQDNVVLLDPSYNPDGLSRFAHWANMHKGKVLNADPAHREHQEGWPNGRTNHYWFDLNRDWLMMVHPESQARISKFQHWRPHVLTDFHEMGTNSSYFFQPGVPSRKNPFTPEGNVRLTNALAEYYVSAFDSQKQLYFSQEGFDDFYYGKGSSYPDAQGSIGVLFEQASSRGHLQDSINGPLAFPQTIQNQFTMSVAVFDGAMANKAALLDYQHNFFKDTAELASQDDNAAYLLHEPQDSWRLEKARWVLTQHNIRYQQPREDIEVNDTIYKANSTLVVPLAQPQYRLIKALFSTQQDFVDNTFYDVSNFNLPLAFDLTFAPMSSRELRRAKFTNTSPSSAPIVPVDSEAYAYAFEWHHYKAPALLQQLLDNGVAARIATQPFTAATTQGNLSLAAGTIVIPRGVPQPQKLIELVNTAAVDAGVPVLSLNSGFTRTGIDIGSRSMVPVKAPKVLLVGGEGVSPYQAGEVWHYLDTQVGMP
;
A
#
# COMPACT_ATOMS: atom_id res chain seq x y z
N MET A 1 17.60 -15.21 -35.55
CA MET A 1 17.89 -14.21 -34.52
C MET A 1 16.59 -13.47 -34.26
N ALA A 2 16.07 -13.51 -33.06
CA ALA A 2 14.93 -12.68 -32.69
C ALA A 2 15.32 -11.21 -32.91
N THR A 3 14.48 -10.43 -33.57
CA THR A 3 14.70 -8.99 -33.75
C THR A 3 14.63 -8.36 -32.36
N ALA A 4 15.75 -7.85 -31.86
CA ALA A 4 15.83 -7.25 -30.52
C ALA A 4 15.15 -5.86 -30.46
N GLY A 5 14.63 -5.34 -31.58
CA GLY A 5 13.90 -4.09 -31.65
C GLY A 5 12.42 -4.25 -31.34
N GLY A 6 11.77 -3.14 -30.94
CA GLY A 6 10.33 -3.07 -30.72
C GLY A 6 9.52 -3.41 -31.98
N LYS A 7 8.27 -3.77 -31.76
CA LYS A 7 7.36 -4.17 -32.84
C LYS A 7 6.13 -3.25 -32.85
N PRO A 8 5.48 -3.04 -34.00
CA PRO A 8 4.16 -2.42 -34.02
C PRO A 8 3.19 -3.16 -33.10
N ALA A 9 2.28 -2.47 -32.49
CA ALA A 9 1.32 -3.05 -31.53
C ALA A 9 0.62 -4.29 -32.12
N ARG A 10 0.26 -4.25 -33.38
CA ARG A 10 -0.37 -5.38 -34.09
C ARG A 10 0.41 -6.70 -33.97
N ALA A 11 1.75 -6.65 -33.93
CA ALA A 11 2.59 -7.86 -33.88
C ALA A 11 2.63 -8.54 -32.49
N TYR A 12 2.09 -7.89 -31.47
CA TYR A 12 1.92 -8.46 -30.12
C TYR A 12 0.54 -9.10 -29.91
N LEU A 13 -0.44 -8.69 -30.72
CA LEU A 13 -1.82 -9.12 -30.56
C LEU A 13 -2.05 -10.51 -31.18
N PRO A 14 -3.12 -11.23 -30.81
CA PRO A 14 -3.48 -12.49 -31.43
C PRO A 14 -3.63 -12.35 -32.96
N ASP A 15 -3.32 -13.44 -33.68
CA ASP A 15 -3.48 -13.48 -35.15
C ASP A 15 -4.95 -13.26 -35.54
N ASN A 16 -5.15 -12.60 -36.69
CA ASN A 16 -6.45 -12.38 -37.32
C ASN A 16 -7.47 -11.56 -36.50
N VAL A 17 -7.04 -10.83 -35.46
CA VAL A 17 -7.91 -9.90 -34.74
C VAL A 17 -8.23 -8.70 -35.63
N GLU A 18 -9.50 -8.43 -35.86
CA GLU A 18 -9.97 -7.20 -36.50
C GLU A 18 -9.89 -6.04 -35.49
N LEU A 19 -9.30 -4.93 -35.88
CA LEU A 19 -9.08 -3.75 -35.04
C LEU A 19 -9.82 -2.55 -35.64
N ASP A 20 -10.44 -1.76 -34.79
CA ASP A 20 -11.03 -0.49 -35.17
C ASP A 20 -9.93 0.51 -35.57
N PRO A 21 -9.88 0.96 -36.83
CA PRO A 21 -8.84 1.87 -37.27
C PRO A 21 -8.97 3.30 -36.71
N ALA A 22 -10.08 3.64 -36.07
CA ALA A 22 -10.27 4.92 -35.41
C ALA A 22 -9.54 4.99 -34.04
N ILE A 23 -9.17 3.85 -33.49
CA ILE A 23 -8.47 3.79 -32.20
C ILE A 23 -6.95 3.96 -32.42
N PRO A 24 -6.29 4.97 -31.81
CA PRO A 24 -4.88 5.23 -32.02
C PRO A 24 -4.01 4.09 -31.48
N THR A 25 -3.08 3.60 -32.30
CA THR A 25 -2.08 2.61 -31.86
C THR A 25 -1.05 3.27 -30.93
N PRO A 26 -0.39 2.52 -30.04
CA PRO A 26 0.69 3.07 -29.20
C PRO A 26 1.75 3.81 -30.03
N GLU A 27 2.24 3.20 -31.09
CA GLU A 27 3.29 3.80 -31.94
C GLU A 27 2.85 5.09 -32.66
N SER A 28 1.55 5.25 -32.96
CA SER A 28 1.04 6.47 -33.56
C SER A 28 1.09 7.69 -32.65
N VAL A 29 1.01 7.45 -31.33
CA VAL A 29 1.05 8.50 -30.30
C VAL A 29 2.46 8.67 -29.73
N LEU A 30 3.17 7.57 -29.49
CA LEU A 30 4.50 7.58 -28.88
C LEU A 30 5.59 7.99 -29.87
N GLY A 31 5.38 7.77 -31.19
CA GLY A 31 6.36 8.02 -32.26
C GLY A 31 7.43 6.92 -32.40
N TYR A 32 7.28 5.80 -31.70
CA TYR A 32 8.15 4.63 -31.77
C TYR A 32 7.36 3.36 -31.43
N ASN A 33 7.84 2.19 -31.88
CA ASN A 33 7.18 0.91 -31.58
C ASN A 33 7.34 0.52 -30.12
N VAL A 34 6.35 -0.17 -29.54
CA VAL A 34 6.42 -0.71 -28.20
C VAL A 34 7.63 -1.66 -28.07
N GLY A 35 8.48 -1.42 -27.08
CA GLY A 35 9.72 -2.16 -26.86
C GLY A 35 10.97 -1.56 -27.56
N ASP A 36 10.82 -0.53 -28.40
CA ASP A 36 11.98 0.24 -28.91
C ASP A 36 12.63 1.09 -27.80
N TRP A 37 11.82 1.59 -26.90
CA TRP A 37 12.21 2.39 -25.75
C TRP A 37 11.41 1.95 -24.53
N HIS A 38 12.00 2.06 -23.34
CA HIS A 38 11.24 1.95 -22.09
C HIS A 38 10.29 3.15 -21.98
N VAL A 39 8.99 2.89 -21.87
CA VAL A 39 8.00 3.97 -21.77
C VAL A 39 8.22 4.80 -20.52
N ARG A 40 8.34 6.12 -20.68
CA ARG A 40 8.34 7.06 -19.57
C ARG A 40 6.90 7.34 -19.13
N HIS A 41 6.71 7.64 -17.86
CA HIS A 41 5.36 7.87 -17.34
C HIS A 41 4.60 9.00 -18.04
N ASP A 42 5.28 10.09 -18.45
CA ASP A 42 4.66 11.19 -19.20
C ASP A 42 4.08 10.75 -20.55
N LEU A 43 4.79 9.87 -21.26
CA LEU A 43 4.32 9.30 -22.51
C LEU A 43 3.23 8.24 -22.31
N LEU A 44 3.34 7.44 -21.25
CA LEU A 44 2.28 6.50 -20.84
C LEU A 44 0.97 7.24 -20.55
N VAL A 45 1.03 8.32 -19.78
CA VAL A 45 -0.14 9.19 -19.50
C VAL A 45 -0.71 9.80 -20.79
N THR A 46 0.16 10.28 -21.68
CA THR A 46 -0.25 10.85 -22.96
C THR A 46 -0.99 9.82 -23.81
N TYR A 47 -0.45 8.61 -23.89
CA TYR A 47 -1.12 7.53 -24.64
C TYR A 47 -2.45 7.14 -24.02
N MET A 48 -2.52 6.89 -22.71
CA MET A 48 -3.75 6.47 -22.05
C MET A 48 -4.87 7.52 -22.15
N ARG A 49 -4.52 8.82 -22.13
CA ARG A 49 -5.47 9.92 -22.37
C ARG A 49 -5.94 9.95 -23.82
N SER A 50 -5.04 9.77 -24.78
CA SER A 50 -5.40 9.71 -26.21
C SER A 50 -6.32 8.54 -26.51
N LEU A 51 -6.02 7.39 -25.93
CA LEU A 51 -6.82 6.18 -26.08
C LEU A 51 -8.22 6.34 -25.46
N ALA A 52 -8.32 6.88 -24.26
CA ALA A 52 -9.60 7.13 -23.59
C ALA A 52 -10.45 8.19 -24.31
N ALA A 53 -9.82 9.17 -24.97
CA ALA A 53 -10.53 10.16 -25.77
C ALA A 53 -11.09 9.60 -27.10
N ALA A 54 -10.43 8.56 -27.65
CA ALA A 54 -10.82 7.94 -28.91
C ALA A 54 -11.80 6.77 -28.76
N SER A 55 -11.83 6.10 -27.59
CA SER A 55 -12.63 4.90 -27.38
C SER A 55 -13.83 5.17 -26.45
N ASP A 56 -15.00 4.77 -26.88
CA ASP A 56 -16.22 4.79 -26.06
C ASP A 56 -16.28 3.64 -25.02
N ARG A 57 -15.34 2.68 -25.10
CA ARG A 57 -15.18 1.58 -24.13
C ARG A 57 -14.44 2.01 -22.86
N ILE A 58 -13.72 3.14 -22.87
CA ILE A 58 -12.79 3.54 -21.81
C ILE A 58 -13.25 4.82 -21.10
N THR A 59 -13.21 4.79 -19.77
CA THR A 59 -13.24 5.99 -18.93
C THR A 59 -11.93 6.04 -18.15
N LEU A 60 -11.24 7.19 -18.16
CA LEU A 60 -9.99 7.40 -17.44
C LEU A 60 -10.21 8.37 -16.28
N GLU A 61 -9.73 8.01 -15.11
CA GLU A 61 -9.67 8.90 -13.95
C GLU A 61 -8.24 9.05 -13.43
N VAL A 62 -7.96 10.20 -12.80
CA VAL A 62 -6.76 10.42 -11.99
C VAL A 62 -7.14 10.15 -10.54
N THR A 63 -6.59 9.08 -9.97
CA THR A 63 -6.95 8.59 -8.62
C THR A 63 -6.16 9.30 -7.51
N GLY A 64 -5.09 9.99 -7.86
CA GLY A 64 -4.20 10.71 -6.97
C GLY A 64 -2.92 11.13 -7.68
N TYR A 65 -1.96 11.57 -6.89
CA TYR A 65 -0.63 11.97 -7.37
C TYR A 65 0.45 11.35 -6.49
N THR A 66 1.59 11.01 -7.09
CA THR A 66 2.77 10.55 -6.37
C THR A 66 3.42 11.69 -5.58
N HIS A 67 4.44 11.39 -4.76
CA HIS A 67 5.24 12.43 -4.12
C HIS A 67 5.87 13.41 -5.12
N GLU A 68 6.26 12.94 -6.32
CA GLU A 68 6.82 13.77 -7.38
C GLU A 68 5.72 14.37 -8.30
N GLN A 69 4.47 14.41 -7.84
CA GLN A 69 3.32 15.01 -8.53
C GLN A 69 2.98 14.38 -9.89
N ARG A 70 3.33 13.10 -10.09
CA ARG A 70 2.89 12.34 -11.26
C ARG A 70 1.48 11.80 -11.05
N PRO A 71 0.57 11.91 -12.04
CA PRO A 71 -0.80 11.41 -11.90
C PRO A 71 -0.83 9.88 -11.84
N LEU A 72 -1.59 9.35 -10.91
CA LEU A 72 -1.95 7.93 -10.81
C LEU A 72 -3.20 7.70 -11.63
N LEU A 73 -3.16 6.79 -12.59
CA LEU A 73 -4.24 6.57 -13.55
C LEU A 73 -4.99 5.28 -13.26
N LEU A 74 -6.31 5.32 -13.43
CA LEU A 74 -7.14 4.14 -13.51
C LEU A 74 -8.06 4.22 -14.73
N LEU A 75 -7.99 3.24 -15.61
CA LEU A 75 -8.90 3.08 -16.73
C LEU A 75 -10.00 2.10 -16.33
N THR A 76 -11.26 2.50 -16.50
CA THR A 76 -12.41 1.60 -16.41
C THR A 76 -12.83 1.24 -17.83
N ILE A 77 -12.72 -0.04 -18.18
CA ILE A 77 -12.93 -0.55 -19.54
C ILE A 77 -14.11 -1.54 -19.51
N THR A 78 -15.13 -1.25 -20.32
CA THR A 78 -16.33 -2.09 -20.46
C THR A 78 -17.05 -1.71 -21.78
N ALA A 79 -18.04 -2.50 -22.20
CA ALA A 79 -18.83 -2.13 -23.37
C ALA A 79 -19.59 -0.81 -23.16
N PRO A 80 -19.78 0.03 -24.21
CA PRO A 80 -20.38 1.36 -24.08
C PRO A 80 -21.77 1.36 -23.41
N GLN A 81 -22.58 0.35 -23.71
CA GLN A 81 -23.94 0.19 -23.12
C GLN A 81 -23.94 -0.08 -21.61
N ASN A 82 -22.80 -0.43 -21.02
CA ASN A 82 -22.68 -0.70 -19.59
C ASN A 82 -22.38 0.56 -18.76
N ARG A 83 -21.93 1.65 -19.40
CA ARG A 83 -21.53 2.88 -18.70
C ARG A 83 -22.59 3.42 -17.75
N SER A 84 -23.86 3.43 -18.20
CA SER A 84 -24.98 3.88 -17.37
C SER A 84 -25.33 2.93 -16.24
N LYS A 85 -24.85 1.69 -16.27
CA LYS A 85 -25.13 0.65 -15.27
C LYS A 85 -24.00 0.45 -14.26
N LEU A 86 -22.82 1.05 -14.49
CA LEU A 86 -21.62 0.79 -13.66
C LEU A 86 -21.86 1.06 -12.18
N GLU A 87 -22.51 2.17 -11.85
CA GLU A 87 -22.76 2.52 -10.45
C GLU A 87 -23.83 1.60 -9.81
N ASP A 88 -24.83 1.18 -10.55
CA ASP A 88 -25.81 0.20 -10.09
C ASP A 88 -25.17 -1.17 -9.84
N TRP A 89 -24.32 -1.62 -10.76
CA TRP A 89 -23.54 -2.86 -10.62
C TRP A 89 -22.64 -2.81 -9.40
N ARG A 90 -21.86 -1.72 -9.27
CA ARG A 90 -20.98 -1.51 -8.12
C ARG A 90 -21.76 -1.53 -6.79
N THR A 91 -22.87 -0.81 -6.74
CA THR A 91 -23.71 -0.73 -5.54
C THR A 91 -24.31 -2.09 -5.17
N ALA A 92 -24.81 -2.84 -6.15
CA ALA A 92 -25.34 -4.18 -5.96
C ALA A 92 -24.23 -5.14 -5.48
N HIS A 93 -23.06 -5.07 -6.11
CA HIS A 93 -21.89 -5.85 -5.73
C HIS A 93 -21.41 -5.55 -4.28
N MET A 94 -21.29 -4.29 -3.92
CA MET A 94 -20.92 -3.90 -2.55
C MET A 94 -21.96 -4.30 -1.51
N ALA A 95 -23.25 -4.30 -1.87
CA ALA A 95 -24.31 -4.81 -0.99
C ALA A 95 -24.17 -6.32 -0.74
N GLN A 96 -23.74 -7.09 -1.74
CA GLN A 96 -23.45 -8.52 -1.60
C GLN A 96 -22.26 -8.74 -0.66
N VAL A 97 -21.14 -8.01 -0.87
CA VAL A 97 -19.97 -8.05 -0.01
C VAL A 97 -20.30 -7.70 1.46
N GLN A 98 -21.09 -6.65 1.68
CA GLN A 98 -21.40 -6.17 3.04
C GLN A 98 -22.46 -6.99 3.77
N GLN A 99 -23.38 -7.59 3.04
CA GLN A 99 -24.58 -8.25 3.61
C GLN A 99 -24.61 -9.77 3.35
N GLY A 100 -23.60 -10.32 2.65
CA GLY A 100 -23.57 -11.75 2.28
C GLY A 100 -24.76 -12.16 1.38
N LYS A 101 -25.31 -11.24 0.60
CA LYS A 101 -26.41 -11.55 -0.34
C LYS A 101 -25.88 -12.35 -1.51
N LYS A 102 -26.71 -13.29 -2.01
CA LYS A 102 -26.33 -14.11 -3.17
C LYS A 102 -26.12 -13.23 -4.40
N THR A 103 -24.99 -13.45 -5.06
CA THR A 103 -24.66 -12.81 -6.33
C THR A 103 -25.52 -13.42 -7.45
N PRO A 104 -26.20 -12.63 -8.31
CA PRO A 104 -26.84 -13.15 -9.51
C PRO A 104 -25.82 -13.84 -10.44
N ALA A 105 -26.26 -14.89 -11.13
CA ALA A 105 -25.36 -15.66 -12.03
C ALA A 105 -24.90 -14.83 -13.25
N ASP A 106 -25.63 -13.81 -13.61
CA ASP A 106 -25.35 -12.84 -14.69
C ASP A 106 -24.59 -11.59 -14.20
N ALA A 107 -24.26 -11.53 -12.92
CA ALA A 107 -23.45 -10.42 -12.39
C ALA A 107 -22.10 -10.28 -13.14
N PRO A 108 -21.59 -9.05 -13.32
CA PRO A 108 -20.31 -8.83 -13.97
C PRO A 108 -19.15 -9.35 -13.12
N LEU A 109 -18.12 -9.91 -13.78
CA LEU A 109 -16.81 -10.01 -13.15
C LEU A 109 -16.15 -8.62 -13.14
N LEU A 110 -15.45 -8.35 -12.06
CA LEU A 110 -14.64 -7.16 -11.89
C LEU A 110 -13.17 -7.58 -11.84
N PHE A 111 -12.40 -7.09 -12.80
CA PHE A 111 -10.95 -7.30 -12.88
C PHE A 111 -10.22 -6.07 -12.41
N TYR A 112 -9.09 -6.23 -11.74
CA TYR A 112 -8.15 -5.15 -11.47
C TYR A 112 -6.77 -5.57 -12.01
N MET A 113 -6.39 -5.01 -13.16
CA MET A 113 -5.14 -5.31 -13.85
C MET A 113 -4.09 -4.29 -13.42
N GLY A 114 -3.17 -4.70 -12.54
CA GLY A 114 -2.17 -3.82 -11.98
C GLY A 114 -0.77 -4.12 -12.48
N TYR A 115 0.00 -3.07 -12.83
CA TYR A 115 1.29 -3.19 -13.46
C TYR A 115 2.37 -2.37 -12.75
N SER A 116 3.59 -2.90 -12.73
CA SER A 116 4.85 -2.21 -12.36
C SER A 116 4.79 -1.46 -11.03
N VAL A 117 4.51 -2.18 -9.94
CA VAL A 117 4.66 -1.67 -8.57
C VAL A 117 6.13 -1.40 -8.25
N HIS A 118 7.04 -2.15 -8.86
CA HIS A 118 8.46 -1.84 -8.91
C HIS A 118 8.78 -1.19 -10.26
N GLY A 119 9.29 0.03 -10.22
CA GLY A 119 9.47 0.82 -11.45
C GLY A 119 10.56 0.30 -12.38
N ASN A 120 11.55 -0.47 -11.86
CA ASN A 120 12.58 -1.13 -12.66
C ASN A 120 12.18 -2.55 -13.13
N GLU A 121 10.90 -2.85 -13.08
CA GLU A 121 10.27 -4.03 -13.65
C GLU A 121 9.30 -3.59 -14.77
N PRO A 122 9.83 -3.06 -15.89
CA PRO A 122 9.09 -2.18 -16.79
C PRO A 122 8.21 -2.91 -17.81
N SER A 123 8.39 -4.23 -18.02
CA SER A 123 7.64 -4.95 -19.05
C SER A 123 6.14 -4.89 -18.81
N GLY A 124 5.70 -4.90 -17.55
CA GLY A 124 4.29 -4.75 -17.18
C GLY A 124 3.70 -3.42 -17.67
N ALA A 125 4.33 -2.28 -17.34
CA ALA A 125 3.85 -0.96 -17.77
C ALA A 125 3.84 -0.82 -19.30
N ASN A 126 4.82 -1.40 -19.99
CA ASN A 126 4.83 -1.40 -21.46
C ASN A 126 3.75 -2.33 -22.04
N ALA A 127 3.49 -3.49 -21.44
CA ALA A 127 2.41 -4.38 -21.83
C ALA A 127 1.03 -3.77 -21.58
N SER A 128 0.86 -2.93 -20.55
CA SER A 128 -0.40 -2.23 -20.27
C SER A 128 -0.87 -1.36 -21.42
N LEU A 129 0.07 -0.78 -22.21
CA LEU A 129 -0.25 -0.03 -23.45
C LEU A 129 -0.97 -0.93 -24.46
N LEU A 130 -0.44 -2.15 -24.63
CA LEU A 130 -0.97 -3.15 -25.57
C LEU A 130 -2.30 -3.74 -25.07
N VAL A 131 -2.43 -4.01 -23.78
CA VAL A 131 -3.67 -4.52 -23.18
C VAL A 131 -4.78 -3.49 -23.30
N ALA A 132 -4.51 -2.23 -22.96
CA ALA A 132 -5.48 -1.14 -23.10
C ALA A 132 -5.89 -0.94 -24.58
N TYR A 133 -4.92 -0.96 -25.51
CA TYR A 133 -5.18 -0.87 -26.95
C TYR A 133 -6.02 -2.06 -27.44
N TYR A 134 -5.67 -3.29 -27.07
CA TYR A 134 -6.41 -4.49 -27.46
C TYR A 134 -7.86 -4.43 -27.00
N LEU A 135 -8.11 -4.08 -25.74
CA LEU A 135 -9.47 -3.95 -25.20
C LEU A 135 -10.26 -2.80 -25.85
N ALA A 136 -9.58 -1.71 -26.25
CA ALA A 136 -10.20 -0.57 -26.92
C ALA A 136 -10.56 -0.87 -28.37
N ALA A 137 -9.64 -1.49 -29.13
CA ALA A 137 -9.69 -1.57 -30.58
C ALA A 137 -10.20 -2.90 -31.15
N ALA A 138 -10.02 -4.02 -30.43
CA ALA A 138 -10.40 -5.34 -30.95
C ALA A 138 -11.92 -5.48 -31.09
N GLN A 139 -12.34 -6.02 -32.25
CA GLN A 139 -13.75 -6.25 -32.60
C GLN A 139 -14.09 -7.76 -32.63
N ASP A 140 -13.16 -8.62 -32.17
CA ASP A 140 -13.39 -10.05 -32.09
C ASP A 140 -14.41 -10.44 -30.99
N GLU A 141 -14.93 -11.66 -31.11
CA GLU A 141 -15.93 -12.20 -30.18
C GLU A 141 -15.39 -12.29 -28.76
N ARG A 142 -14.09 -12.58 -28.57
CA ARG A 142 -13.44 -12.73 -27.27
C ARG A 142 -13.50 -11.43 -26.46
N VAL A 143 -13.03 -10.32 -27.04
CA VAL A 143 -13.06 -9.00 -26.37
C VAL A 143 -14.49 -8.49 -26.25
N THR A 144 -15.33 -8.71 -27.27
CA THR A 144 -16.72 -8.30 -27.24
C THR A 144 -17.47 -8.96 -26.07
N ARG A 145 -17.35 -10.28 -25.91
CA ARG A 145 -17.97 -10.99 -24.77
C ARG A 145 -17.38 -10.57 -23.43
N LEU A 146 -16.04 -10.42 -23.35
CA LEU A 146 -15.39 -9.96 -22.11
C LEU A 146 -16.00 -8.63 -21.66
N LEU A 147 -16.07 -7.64 -22.54
CA LEU A 147 -16.51 -6.29 -22.17
C LEU A 147 -18.03 -6.17 -22.04
N GLN A 148 -18.82 -7.00 -22.75
CA GLN A 148 -20.27 -6.97 -22.68
C GLN A 148 -20.80 -7.27 -21.27
N ASP A 149 -20.16 -8.22 -20.57
CA ASP A 149 -20.65 -8.79 -19.32
C ASP A 149 -19.73 -8.49 -18.11
N ASN A 150 -18.69 -7.67 -18.27
CA ASN A 150 -17.72 -7.46 -17.21
C ASN A 150 -17.11 -6.05 -17.24
N VAL A 151 -16.30 -5.75 -16.21
CA VAL A 151 -15.58 -4.50 -16.04
C VAL A 151 -14.12 -4.79 -15.79
N VAL A 152 -13.23 -4.18 -16.57
CA VAL A 152 -11.78 -4.22 -16.38
C VAL A 152 -11.31 -2.87 -15.86
N LEU A 153 -10.74 -2.86 -14.66
CA LEU A 153 -9.99 -1.75 -14.10
C LEU A 153 -8.53 -1.97 -14.46
N LEU A 154 -7.90 -1.03 -15.12
CA LEU A 154 -6.51 -1.13 -15.54
C LEU A 154 -5.71 0.03 -14.95
N ASP A 155 -4.76 -0.30 -14.07
CA ASP A 155 -3.77 0.62 -13.52
C ASP A 155 -2.43 0.37 -14.20
N PRO A 156 -2.01 1.26 -15.12
CA PRO A 156 -0.88 1.00 -16.00
C PRO A 156 0.48 1.10 -15.30
N SER A 157 0.55 1.72 -14.14
CA SER A 157 1.78 1.82 -13.35
C SER A 157 1.48 2.21 -11.91
N TYR A 158 1.67 1.27 -10.99
CA TYR A 158 1.53 1.51 -9.56
C TYR A 158 2.63 2.42 -8.97
N ASN A 159 3.77 2.57 -9.69
CA ASN A 159 4.93 3.34 -9.23
C ASN A 159 5.48 4.25 -10.35
N PRO A 160 4.80 5.37 -10.64
CA PRO A 160 5.24 6.31 -11.67
C PRO A 160 6.63 6.91 -11.43
N ASP A 161 7.02 7.16 -10.17
CA ASP A 161 8.30 7.76 -9.83
C ASP A 161 9.45 6.79 -10.09
N GLY A 162 9.31 5.54 -9.64
CA GLY A 162 10.27 4.47 -9.92
C GLY A 162 10.37 4.13 -11.41
N LEU A 163 9.23 4.04 -12.11
CA LEU A 163 9.18 3.79 -13.56
C LEU A 163 9.93 4.89 -14.33
N SER A 164 9.71 6.15 -13.99
CA SER A 164 10.38 7.28 -14.64
C SER A 164 11.88 7.25 -14.41
N ARG A 165 12.33 6.90 -13.19
CA ARG A 165 13.75 6.79 -12.83
C ARG A 165 14.43 5.70 -13.65
N PHE A 166 13.82 4.50 -13.71
CA PHE A 166 14.36 3.39 -14.49
C PHE A 166 14.33 3.65 -16.00
N ALA A 167 13.21 4.10 -16.54
CA ALA A 167 13.09 4.39 -17.97
C ALA A 167 14.12 5.44 -18.43
N HIS A 168 14.37 6.46 -17.59
CA HIS A 168 15.41 7.44 -17.86
C HIS A 168 16.79 6.77 -17.93
N TRP A 169 17.12 5.92 -16.93
CA TRP A 169 18.39 5.21 -16.89
C TRP A 169 18.61 4.31 -18.10
N ALA A 170 17.68 3.41 -18.39
CA ALA A 170 17.79 2.46 -19.49
C ALA A 170 17.87 3.18 -20.84
N ASN A 171 17.03 4.19 -21.06
CA ASN A 171 16.98 4.92 -22.32
C ASN A 171 18.23 5.79 -22.56
N MET A 172 18.78 6.44 -21.52
CA MET A 172 19.99 7.27 -21.69
C MET A 172 21.26 6.46 -21.98
N HIS A 173 21.28 5.16 -21.64
CA HIS A 173 22.40 4.27 -21.87
C HIS A 173 22.22 3.37 -23.10
N LYS A 174 21.08 3.45 -23.78
CA LYS A 174 20.81 2.68 -24.99
C LYS A 174 21.73 3.10 -26.14
N GLY A 175 22.48 2.12 -26.67
CA GLY A 175 23.26 2.31 -27.90
C GLY A 175 22.39 2.16 -29.17
N LYS A 176 22.87 2.69 -30.29
CA LYS A 176 22.27 2.43 -31.62
C LYS A 176 22.27 0.93 -31.96
N VAL A 177 23.34 0.24 -31.59
CA VAL A 177 23.45 -1.21 -31.63
C VAL A 177 23.31 -1.68 -30.19
N LEU A 178 22.33 -2.56 -29.93
CA LEU A 178 22.08 -3.07 -28.60
C LEU A 178 23.25 -3.93 -28.13
N ASN A 179 23.61 -3.79 -26.87
CA ASN A 179 24.67 -4.55 -26.21
C ASN A 179 24.03 -5.49 -25.19
N ALA A 180 24.21 -6.80 -25.37
CA ALA A 180 23.64 -7.82 -24.50
C ALA A 180 24.50 -8.15 -23.28
N ASP A 181 25.73 -7.60 -23.17
CA ASP A 181 26.62 -7.89 -22.05
C ASP A 181 25.98 -7.48 -20.71
N PRO A 182 25.80 -8.41 -19.75
CA PRO A 182 25.27 -8.10 -18.43
C PRO A 182 26.06 -7.01 -17.67
N ALA A 183 27.35 -6.82 -17.97
CA ALA A 183 28.18 -5.77 -17.37
C ALA A 183 28.01 -4.40 -18.05
N HIS A 184 27.24 -4.32 -19.16
CA HIS A 184 26.97 -3.04 -19.80
C HIS A 184 26.23 -2.09 -18.87
N ARG A 185 26.56 -0.80 -18.93
CA ARG A 185 26.02 0.22 -18.02
C ARG A 185 24.49 0.30 -18.03
N GLU A 186 23.84 0.01 -19.13
CA GLU A 186 22.38 -0.03 -19.24
C GLU A 186 21.75 -0.99 -18.21
N HIS A 187 22.40 -2.15 -17.98
CA HIS A 187 21.92 -3.20 -17.08
C HIS A 187 22.35 -3.01 -15.62
N GLN A 188 23.24 -2.05 -15.35
CA GLN A 188 23.79 -1.74 -14.03
C GLN A 188 23.19 -0.42 -13.52
N GLU A 189 21.92 -0.49 -13.11
CA GLU A 189 21.18 0.66 -12.61
C GLU A 189 21.86 1.25 -11.36
N GLY A 190 22.08 2.56 -11.36
CA GLY A 190 22.70 3.26 -10.24
C GLY A 190 21.80 3.33 -9.01
N TRP A 191 22.41 3.42 -7.83
CA TRP A 191 21.71 3.66 -6.57
C TRP A 191 20.91 5.00 -6.63
N PRO A 192 19.68 5.08 -6.10
CA PRO A 192 18.92 4.08 -5.33
C PRO A 192 18.12 3.07 -6.18
N ASN A 193 18.24 3.10 -7.52
CA ASN A 193 17.51 2.39 -8.56
C ASN A 193 16.01 2.71 -8.67
N GLY A 194 15.34 2.19 -9.70
CA GLY A 194 13.94 2.46 -9.98
C GLY A 194 12.94 1.53 -9.30
N ARG A 195 13.40 0.57 -8.47
CA ARG A 195 12.48 -0.36 -7.81
C ARG A 195 11.48 0.38 -6.92
N THR A 196 11.96 1.32 -6.15
CA THR A 196 11.25 2.01 -5.07
C THR A 196 10.55 3.29 -5.53
N ASN A 197 9.66 3.84 -4.71
CA ASN A 197 9.03 5.15 -4.93
C ASN A 197 10.01 6.31 -4.65
N HIS A 198 9.48 7.54 -4.53
CA HIS A 198 10.26 8.75 -4.22
C HIS A 198 11.12 8.59 -2.96
N TYR A 199 10.54 8.15 -1.84
CA TYR A 199 11.24 7.97 -0.56
C TYR A 199 11.92 6.63 -0.41
N TRP A 200 12.14 5.90 -1.49
CA TRP A 200 12.82 4.60 -1.56
C TRP A 200 12.12 3.47 -0.80
N PHE A 201 10.79 3.54 -0.68
CA PHE A 201 9.96 2.46 -0.13
C PHE A 201 9.57 1.44 -1.20
N ASP A 202 9.48 0.19 -0.77
CA ASP A 202 8.85 -0.86 -1.57
C ASP A 202 7.33 -0.76 -1.48
N LEU A 203 6.70 -0.27 -2.53
CA LEU A 203 5.24 -0.13 -2.60
C LEU A 203 4.51 -1.48 -2.58
N ASN A 204 5.22 -2.60 -2.84
CA ASN A 204 4.67 -3.95 -2.70
C ASN A 204 4.81 -4.52 -1.28
N ARG A 205 5.06 -3.66 -0.29
CA ARG A 205 4.95 -3.94 1.15
C ARG A 205 4.00 -2.98 1.85
N ASP A 206 3.43 -2.01 1.11
CA ASP A 206 2.64 -0.90 1.66
C ASP A 206 1.12 -1.04 1.43
N TRP A 207 0.62 -2.25 1.11
CA TRP A 207 -0.83 -2.48 0.90
C TRP A 207 -1.64 -2.44 2.20
N LEU A 208 -1.03 -2.78 3.35
CA LEU A 208 -1.72 -2.73 4.65
C LEU A 208 -1.56 -1.37 5.35
N MET A 209 -0.36 -0.82 5.39
CA MET A 209 -0.08 0.40 6.15
C MET A 209 -0.39 1.68 5.37
N MET A 210 -0.36 1.62 4.04
CA MET A 210 -0.70 2.72 3.13
C MET A 210 0.00 4.03 3.50
N VAL A 211 1.30 3.95 3.75
CA VAL A 211 2.11 5.10 4.16
C VAL A 211 2.17 6.14 3.03
N HIS A 212 2.20 5.65 1.78
CA HIS A 212 2.42 6.47 0.59
C HIS A 212 1.14 6.75 -0.21
N PRO A 213 1.06 7.92 -0.88
CA PRO A 213 -0.11 8.31 -1.66
C PRO A 213 -0.46 7.31 -2.77
N GLU A 214 0.53 6.65 -3.37
CA GLU A 214 0.34 5.60 -4.37
C GLU A 214 -0.47 4.43 -3.81
N SER A 215 -0.13 3.97 -2.62
CA SER A 215 -0.83 2.89 -1.93
C SER A 215 -2.22 3.31 -1.48
N GLN A 216 -2.37 4.54 -0.99
CA GLN A 216 -3.67 5.09 -0.57
C GLN A 216 -4.65 5.16 -1.75
N ALA A 217 -4.21 5.66 -2.90
CA ALA A 217 -5.02 5.75 -4.10
C ALA A 217 -5.48 4.37 -4.58
N ARG A 218 -4.56 3.41 -4.66
CA ARG A 218 -4.81 2.03 -5.09
C ARG A 218 -5.78 1.30 -4.16
N ILE A 219 -5.54 1.34 -2.85
CA ILE A 219 -6.42 0.69 -1.86
C ILE A 219 -7.81 1.32 -1.85
N SER A 220 -7.92 2.64 -1.98
CA SER A 220 -9.21 3.32 -2.11
C SER A 220 -10.02 2.76 -3.29
N LYS A 221 -9.40 2.56 -4.46
CA LYS A 221 -10.05 1.99 -5.63
C LYS A 221 -10.34 0.51 -5.49
N PHE A 222 -9.43 -0.26 -4.90
CA PHE A 222 -9.69 -1.66 -4.56
C PHE A 222 -10.90 -1.79 -3.64
N GLN A 223 -10.99 -0.99 -2.57
CA GLN A 223 -12.10 -1.02 -1.62
C GLN A 223 -13.41 -0.53 -2.26
N HIS A 224 -13.34 0.41 -3.20
CA HIS A 224 -14.51 0.92 -3.92
C HIS A 224 -15.13 -0.13 -4.85
N TRP A 225 -14.30 -0.92 -5.54
CA TRP A 225 -14.74 -1.89 -6.54
C TRP A 225 -14.79 -3.34 -6.05
N ARG A 226 -13.92 -3.72 -5.12
CA ARG A 226 -13.76 -5.09 -4.60
C ARG A 226 -13.72 -6.13 -5.72
N PRO A 227 -12.67 -6.13 -6.55
CA PRO A 227 -12.58 -6.99 -7.74
C PRO A 227 -12.63 -8.47 -7.40
N HIS A 228 -13.01 -9.32 -8.37
CA HIS A 228 -12.95 -10.77 -8.23
C HIS A 228 -11.53 -11.31 -8.44
N VAL A 229 -10.80 -10.68 -9.38
CA VAL A 229 -9.40 -11.01 -9.70
C VAL A 229 -8.59 -9.72 -9.71
N LEU A 230 -7.42 -9.75 -9.03
CA LEU A 230 -6.41 -8.69 -9.11
C LEU A 230 -5.09 -9.30 -9.55
N THR A 231 -4.42 -8.65 -10.50
CA THR A 231 -3.09 -9.05 -10.97
C THR A 231 -2.01 -8.10 -10.49
N ASP A 232 -0.82 -8.66 -10.22
CA ASP A 232 0.38 -7.93 -9.82
C ASP A 232 1.55 -8.40 -10.70
N PHE A 233 1.90 -7.59 -11.71
CA PHE A 233 2.88 -7.93 -12.74
C PHE A 233 4.27 -7.40 -12.38
N HIS A 234 5.22 -8.34 -12.25
CA HIS A 234 6.60 -8.13 -11.79
C HIS A 234 7.66 -8.67 -12.74
N GLU A 235 8.93 -8.44 -12.36
CA GLU A 235 10.09 -9.05 -12.99
C GLU A 235 11.09 -9.59 -11.97
N MET A 236 11.68 -10.73 -12.29
CA MET A 236 12.78 -11.40 -11.58
C MET A 236 14.15 -11.05 -12.17
N GLY A 237 15.18 -11.68 -11.65
CA GLY A 237 16.52 -11.65 -12.26
C GLY A 237 16.53 -12.24 -13.68
N THR A 238 17.45 -11.74 -14.52
CA THR A 238 17.58 -12.10 -15.95
C THR A 238 17.78 -13.60 -16.19
N ASN A 239 18.48 -14.29 -15.26
CA ASN A 239 18.75 -15.73 -15.33
C ASN A 239 17.60 -16.61 -14.81
N SER A 240 16.37 -16.13 -14.88
CA SER A 240 15.17 -16.86 -14.56
C SER A 240 14.35 -17.17 -15.84
N SER A 241 13.09 -17.57 -15.68
CA SER A 241 12.15 -17.76 -16.78
C SER A 241 10.89 -16.92 -16.54
N TYR A 242 9.77 -17.54 -16.27
CA TYR A 242 8.54 -16.88 -15.88
C TYR A 242 7.89 -17.62 -14.71
N PHE A 243 7.46 -16.89 -13.70
CA PHE A 243 6.69 -17.44 -12.59
C PHE A 243 5.25 -16.93 -12.64
N PHE A 244 4.30 -17.78 -12.27
CA PHE A 244 2.93 -17.41 -11.94
C PHE A 244 2.43 -18.22 -10.75
N GLN A 245 1.56 -17.62 -9.95
CA GLN A 245 0.92 -18.32 -8.84
C GLN A 245 0.12 -19.56 -9.32
N PRO A 246 0.02 -20.60 -8.44
CA PRO A 246 0.26 -20.59 -7.00
C PRO A 246 1.74 -20.58 -6.62
N GLY A 247 2.05 -19.94 -5.49
CA GLY A 247 3.35 -19.99 -4.83
C GLY A 247 3.57 -21.26 -4.03
N VAL A 248 4.56 -21.25 -3.12
CA VAL A 248 4.89 -22.39 -2.26
C VAL A 248 3.68 -22.75 -1.39
N PRO A 249 3.11 -23.98 -1.50
CA PRO A 249 1.86 -24.35 -0.82
C PRO A 249 1.93 -24.24 0.72
N SER A 250 3.08 -24.54 1.33
CA SER A 250 3.30 -24.47 2.79
C SER A 250 3.43 -23.06 3.33
N ARG A 251 3.58 -22.05 2.46
CA ARG A 251 3.83 -20.64 2.81
C ARG A 251 2.65 -19.73 2.48
N LYS A 252 1.44 -20.25 2.57
CA LYS A 252 0.22 -19.47 2.42
C LYS A 252 -0.30 -19.01 3.78
N ASN A 253 -0.89 -17.82 3.82
CA ASN A 253 -1.48 -17.30 5.04
C ASN A 253 -2.62 -18.24 5.53
N PRO A 254 -2.63 -18.65 6.80
CA PRO A 254 -3.62 -19.60 7.32
C PRO A 254 -5.07 -19.08 7.29
N PHE A 255 -5.26 -17.77 7.15
CA PHE A 255 -6.59 -17.17 7.01
C PHE A 255 -7.09 -17.14 5.56
N THR A 256 -6.27 -17.49 4.57
CA THR A 256 -6.68 -17.63 3.17
C THR A 256 -7.49 -18.91 3.00
N PRO A 257 -8.75 -18.86 2.48
CA PRO A 257 -9.58 -20.04 2.34
C PRO A 257 -9.05 -21.02 1.29
N GLU A 258 -9.30 -22.33 1.46
CA GLU A 258 -8.97 -23.34 0.45
C GLU A 258 -9.63 -23.07 -0.92
N GLY A 259 -10.81 -22.42 -0.93
CA GLY A 259 -11.48 -21.99 -2.16
C GLY A 259 -10.63 -21.05 -3.02
N ASN A 260 -9.82 -20.19 -2.39
CA ASN A 260 -8.85 -19.35 -3.08
C ASN A 260 -7.80 -20.22 -3.78
N VAL A 261 -7.19 -21.17 -3.07
CA VAL A 261 -6.16 -22.06 -3.61
C VAL A 261 -6.69 -22.85 -4.82
N ARG A 262 -7.92 -23.39 -4.72
CA ARG A 262 -8.55 -24.12 -5.84
C ARG A 262 -8.75 -23.22 -7.07
N LEU A 263 -9.20 -21.99 -6.88
CA LEU A 263 -9.42 -21.06 -8.00
C LEU A 263 -8.11 -20.54 -8.59
N THR A 264 -7.11 -20.26 -7.76
CA THR A 264 -5.76 -19.91 -8.25
C THR A 264 -5.20 -21.00 -9.13
N ASN A 265 -5.32 -22.29 -8.72
CA ASN A 265 -4.93 -23.42 -9.55
C ASN A 265 -5.76 -23.50 -10.85
N ALA A 266 -7.07 -23.31 -10.79
CA ALA A 266 -7.93 -23.35 -11.98
C ALA A 266 -7.60 -22.23 -12.98
N LEU A 267 -7.21 -21.05 -12.52
CA LEU A 267 -6.72 -19.97 -13.38
C LEU A 267 -5.34 -20.31 -13.96
N ALA A 268 -4.46 -20.94 -13.18
CA ALA A 268 -3.12 -21.33 -13.62
C ALA A 268 -3.12 -22.28 -14.83
N GLU A 269 -4.13 -23.13 -14.98
CA GLU A 269 -4.27 -24.01 -16.18
C GLU A 269 -4.32 -23.21 -17.49
N TYR A 270 -4.89 -21.99 -17.46
CA TYR A 270 -4.94 -21.11 -18.62
C TYR A 270 -3.58 -20.44 -18.89
N TYR A 271 -2.80 -20.15 -17.84
CA TYR A 271 -1.43 -19.63 -17.97
C TYR A 271 -0.50 -20.69 -18.54
N VAL A 272 -0.61 -21.94 -18.05
CA VAL A 272 0.08 -23.14 -18.57
C VAL A 272 -0.23 -23.29 -20.05
N SER A 273 -1.52 -23.35 -20.43
CA SER A 273 -1.95 -23.55 -21.81
C SER A 273 -1.40 -22.45 -22.75
N ALA A 274 -1.41 -21.19 -22.29
CA ALA A 274 -0.90 -20.09 -23.07
C ALA A 274 0.61 -20.20 -23.33
N PHE A 275 1.41 -20.53 -22.32
CA PHE A 275 2.86 -20.63 -22.47
C PHE A 275 3.31 -21.95 -23.13
N ASP A 276 2.62 -23.06 -22.90
CA ASP A 276 2.89 -24.32 -23.59
C ASP A 276 2.72 -24.14 -25.12
N SER A 277 1.68 -23.41 -25.55
CA SER A 277 1.46 -23.11 -26.96
C SER A 277 2.61 -22.32 -27.59
N GLN A 278 3.25 -21.46 -26.80
CA GLN A 278 4.38 -20.60 -27.21
C GLN A 278 5.75 -21.25 -26.92
N LYS A 279 5.78 -22.40 -26.23
CA LYS A 279 7.01 -23.07 -25.76
C LYS A 279 7.86 -22.16 -24.87
N GLN A 280 7.21 -21.29 -24.09
CA GLN A 280 7.84 -20.41 -23.13
C GLN A 280 8.15 -21.20 -21.84
N LEU A 281 9.36 -21.06 -21.28
CA LEU A 281 9.71 -21.65 -20.00
C LEU A 281 9.03 -20.90 -18.84
N TYR A 282 8.52 -21.65 -17.87
CA TYR A 282 7.89 -21.12 -16.67
C TYR A 282 8.03 -22.10 -15.49
N PHE A 283 7.68 -21.61 -14.29
CA PHE A 283 7.56 -22.42 -13.07
C PHE A 283 6.46 -21.84 -12.16
N SER A 284 6.01 -22.67 -11.22
CA SER A 284 5.05 -22.32 -10.18
C SER A 284 5.31 -23.15 -8.93
N GLN A 285 4.63 -22.88 -7.83
CA GLN A 285 4.70 -23.63 -6.56
C GLN A 285 6.08 -23.63 -5.89
N GLU A 286 6.98 -22.76 -6.30
CA GLU A 286 8.30 -22.60 -5.70
C GLU A 286 8.71 -21.12 -5.65
N GLY A 287 9.74 -20.79 -4.85
CA GLY A 287 10.34 -19.46 -4.74
C GLY A 287 9.51 -18.45 -3.95
N PHE A 288 8.31 -18.17 -4.37
CA PHE A 288 7.45 -17.12 -3.82
C PHE A 288 6.47 -17.65 -2.78
N ASP A 289 6.26 -16.88 -1.72
CA ASP A 289 5.22 -17.12 -0.72
C ASP A 289 3.99 -16.21 -0.96
N ASP A 290 2.89 -16.56 -0.27
CA ASP A 290 1.64 -15.81 -0.31
C ASP A 290 1.11 -15.60 1.13
N PHE A 291 2.01 -15.22 2.04
CA PHE A 291 1.75 -15.13 3.47
C PHE A 291 1.40 -13.71 3.92
N TYR A 292 2.23 -12.71 3.61
CA TYR A 292 2.04 -11.35 4.08
C TYR A 292 0.99 -10.61 3.25
N TYR A 293 -0.14 -10.24 3.86
CA TYR A 293 -1.22 -9.53 3.17
C TYR A 293 -0.93 -8.06 2.81
N GLY A 294 0.29 -7.63 2.93
CA GLY A 294 0.76 -6.31 2.49
C GLY A 294 1.33 -6.29 1.07
N LYS A 295 1.10 -7.34 0.25
CA LYS A 295 1.52 -7.47 -1.15
C LYS A 295 0.33 -7.45 -2.09
N GLY A 296 0.54 -7.07 -3.35
CA GLY A 296 -0.51 -7.03 -4.37
C GLY A 296 -1.14 -8.37 -4.68
N SER A 297 -0.39 -9.47 -4.58
CA SER A 297 -0.90 -10.81 -4.80
C SER A 297 -1.68 -11.41 -3.62
N SER A 298 -1.36 -11.01 -2.38
CA SER A 298 -1.94 -11.63 -1.18
C SER A 298 -3.00 -10.76 -0.48
N TYR A 299 -2.92 -9.43 -0.58
CA TYR A 299 -3.94 -8.54 -0.02
C TYR A 299 -5.36 -8.84 -0.54
N PRO A 300 -5.55 -9.08 -1.86
CA PRO A 300 -6.86 -9.47 -2.40
C PRO A 300 -7.42 -10.73 -1.77
N ASP A 301 -6.57 -11.70 -1.44
CA ASP A 301 -6.97 -12.98 -0.83
C ASP A 301 -7.60 -12.80 0.56
N ALA A 302 -7.12 -11.80 1.32
CA ALA A 302 -7.72 -11.44 2.61
C ALA A 302 -9.05 -10.68 2.45
N GLN A 303 -9.43 -10.32 1.23
CA GLN A 303 -10.57 -9.45 0.90
C GLN A 303 -11.63 -10.14 0.01
N GLY A 304 -11.52 -11.44 -0.20
CA GLY A 304 -12.48 -12.23 -0.99
C GLY A 304 -12.25 -12.16 -2.51
N SER A 305 -11.11 -11.68 -2.93
CA SER A 305 -10.65 -11.69 -4.32
C SER A 305 -9.62 -12.81 -4.54
N ILE A 306 -9.26 -13.06 -5.79
CA ILE A 306 -8.08 -13.87 -6.15
C ILE A 306 -6.97 -12.91 -6.55
N GLY A 307 -5.91 -12.86 -5.76
CA GLY A 307 -4.68 -12.16 -6.13
C GLY A 307 -3.77 -13.05 -6.96
N VAL A 308 -3.14 -12.52 -8.00
CA VAL A 308 -2.25 -13.30 -8.88
C VAL A 308 -0.94 -12.56 -9.11
N LEU A 309 0.16 -13.17 -8.69
CA LEU A 309 1.51 -12.71 -8.97
C LEU A 309 2.00 -13.29 -10.30
N PHE A 310 2.56 -12.44 -11.14
CA PHE A 310 3.34 -12.79 -12.32
C PHE A 310 4.74 -12.22 -12.22
N GLU A 311 5.77 -13.05 -12.51
CA GLU A 311 7.17 -12.65 -12.43
C GLU A 311 7.90 -13.04 -13.71
N GLN A 312 8.23 -12.08 -14.55
CA GLN A 312 8.97 -12.26 -15.80
C GLN A 312 10.48 -12.15 -15.54
N ALA A 313 11.30 -12.99 -16.15
CA ALA A 313 12.74 -12.74 -16.22
C ALA A 313 13.00 -11.37 -16.86
N SER A 314 13.77 -10.50 -16.20
CA SER A 314 14.00 -9.13 -16.64
C SER A 314 15.10 -9.04 -17.69
N SER A 315 14.89 -8.29 -18.77
CA SER A 315 15.96 -7.91 -19.68
C SER A 315 16.87 -6.80 -19.12
N ARG A 316 16.52 -6.20 -17.98
CA ARG A 316 17.23 -5.08 -17.32
C ARG A 316 17.57 -3.89 -18.22
N GLY A 317 17.08 -3.87 -19.44
CA GLY A 317 17.31 -2.91 -20.49
C GLY A 317 16.65 -3.41 -21.76
N HIS A 318 17.23 -3.12 -22.91
CA HIS A 318 16.62 -3.49 -24.19
C HIS A 318 16.97 -4.91 -24.67
N LEU A 319 18.16 -5.43 -24.28
CA LEU A 319 18.64 -6.76 -24.63
C LEU A 319 19.70 -7.18 -23.61
N GLN A 320 19.57 -8.35 -22.99
CA GLN A 320 20.58 -8.88 -22.09
C GLN A 320 20.81 -10.38 -22.31
N ASP A 321 22.06 -10.82 -22.26
CA ASP A 321 22.40 -12.25 -22.27
C ASP A 321 22.00 -12.91 -20.94
N SER A 322 21.42 -14.09 -21.05
CA SER A 322 21.02 -14.92 -19.91
C SER A 322 21.46 -16.38 -20.12
N ILE A 323 21.31 -17.19 -19.07
CA ILE A 323 21.55 -18.65 -19.16
C ILE A 323 20.63 -19.33 -20.17
N ASN A 324 19.49 -18.72 -20.49
CA ASN A 324 18.51 -19.20 -21.46
C ASN A 324 18.68 -18.58 -22.86
N GLY A 325 19.77 -17.86 -23.09
CA GLY A 325 20.04 -17.10 -24.31
C GLY A 325 19.69 -15.61 -24.18
N PRO A 326 19.87 -14.83 -25.26
CA PRO A 326 19.58 -13.41 -25.27
C PRO A 326 18.09 -13.14 -25.00
N LEU A 327 17.81 -12.33 -23.97
CA LEU A 327 16.47 -11.91 -23.57
C LEU A 327 16.25 -10.46 -24.05
N ALA A 328 15.31 -10.28 -24.98
CA ALA A 328 14.96 -8.99 -25.54
C ALA A 328 13.73 -8.39 -24.84
N PHE A 329 13.73 -7.08 -24.61
CA PHE A 329 12.62 -6.37 -23.97
C PHE A 329 11.25 -6.57 -24.69
N PRO A 330 11.16 -6.59 -26.02
CA PRO A 330 9.90 -6.94 -26.69
C PRO A 330 9.37 -8.34 -26.34
N GLN A 331 10.25 -9.31 -26.01
CA GLN A 331 9.85 -10.64 -25.57
C GLN A 331 9.23 -10.61 -24.17
N THR A 332 9.83 -9.85 -23.24
CA THR A 332 9.28 -9.72 -21.89
C THR A 332 7.92 -9.04 -21.90
N ILE A 333 7.75 -8.01 -22.75
CA ILE A 333 6.45 -7.35 -22.97
C ILE A 333 5.41 -8.33 -23.54
N GLN A 334 5.79 -9.15 -24.53
CA GLN A 334 4.91 -10.15 -25.12
C GLN A 334 4.40 -11.13 -24.09
N ASN A 335 5.26 -11.61 -23.20
CA ASN A 335 4.90 -12.54 -22.14
C ASN A 335 3.89 -11.92 -21.15
N GLN A 336 4.11 -10.67 -20.72
CA GLN A 336 3.18 -9.97 -19.83
C GLN A 336 1.82 -9.72 -20.51
N PHE A 337 1.81 -9.36 -21.79
CA PHE A 337 0.59 -9.25 -22.59
C PHE A 337 -0.14 -10.59 -22.69
N THR A 338 0.58 -11.68 -22.99
CA THR A 338 0.02 -13.04 -23.08
C THR A 338 -0.65 -13.45 -21.79
N MET A 339 0.00 -13.23 -20.63
CA MET A 339 -0.58 -13.55 -19.34
C MET A 339 -1.78 -12.67 -19.00
N SER A 340 -1.75 -11.38 -19.35
CA SER A 340 -2.91 -10.50 -19.16
C SER A 340 -4.14 -11.03 -19.88
N VAL A 341 -3.98 -11.52 -21.11
CA VAL A 341 -5.07 -12.12 -21.90
C VAL A 341 -5.51 -13.46 -21.32
N ALA A 342 -4.57 -14.30 -20.86
CA ALA A 342 -4.86 -15.58 -20.24
C ALA A 342 -5.65 -15.44 -18.92
N VAL A 343 -5.43 -14.34 -18.16
CA VAL A 343 -6.25 -14.01 -16.98
C VAL A 343 -7.72 -13.83 -17.36
N PHE A 344 -7.99 -13.09 -18.44
CA PHE A 344 -9.38 -12.89 -18.89
C PHE A 344 -10.03 -14.22 -19.29
N ASP A 345 -9.33 -15.07 -20.06
CA ASP A 345 -9.86 -16.37 -20.46
C ASP A 345 -10.14 -17.27 -19.28
N GLY A 346 -9.17 -17.40 -18.37
CA GLY A 346 -9.29 -18.23 -17.19
C GLY A 346 -10.45 -17.78 -16.28
N ALA A 347 -10.56 -16.46 -16.06
CA ALA A 347 -11.62 -15.93 -15.24
C ALA A 347 -13.01 -16.05 -15.89
N MET A 348 -13.11 -15.81 -17.20
CA MET A 348 -14.37 -15.98 -17.94
C MET A 348 -14.85 -17.44 -17.92
N ALA A 349 -13.94 -18.39 -18.08
CA ALA A 349 -14.27 -19.82 -18.01
C ALA A 349 -14.68 -20.25 -16.59
N ASN A 350 -14.16 -19.60 -15.55
CA ASN A 350 -14.44 -19.88 -14.15
C ASN A 350 -15.41 -18.85 -13.51
N LYS A 351 -16.15 -18.07 -14.31
CA LYS A 351 -16.99 -16.96 -13.84
C LYS A 351 -17.92 -17.37 -12.69
N ALA A 352 -18.69 -18.43 -12.86
CA ALA A 352 -19.62 -18.89 -11.82
C ALA A 352 -18.90 -19.23 -10.50
N ALA A 353 -17.74 -19.92 -10.59
CA ALA A 353 -16.96 -20.29 -9.42
C ALA A 353 -16.34 -19.10 -8.71
N LEU A 354 -15.91 -18.06 -9.46
CA LEU A 354 -15.39 -16.80 -8.89
C LEU A 354 -16.49 -16.01 -8.16
N LEU A 355 -17.66 -15.90 -8.75
CA LEU A 355 -18.83 -15.26 -8.13
C LEU A 355 -19.26 -16.00 -6.85
N ASP A 356 -19.36 -17.33 -6.90
CA ASP A 356 -19.71 -18.16 -5.76
C ASP A 356 -18.64 -18.12 -4.66
N TYR A 357 -17.36 -18.11 -5.02
CA TYR A 357 -16.26 -17.99 -4.06
C TYR A 357 -16.36 -16.68 -3.26
N GLN A 358 -16.48 -15.55 -3.94
CA GLN A 358 -16.54 -14.25 -3.26
C GLN A 358 -17.82 -14.14 -2.41
N HIS A 359 -18.96 -14.63 -2.90
CA HIS A 359 -20.19 -14.70 -2.11
C HIS A 359 -19.98 -15.53 -0.83
N ASN A 360 -19.44 -16.74 -0.94
CA ASN A 360 -19.21 -17.63 0.21
C ASN A 360 -18.19 -17.05 1.18
N PHE A 361 -17.13 -16.39 0.67
CA PHE A 361 -16.12 -15.72 1.50
C PHE A 361 -16.76 -14.78 2.51
N PHE A 362 -17.73 -13.96 2.09
CA PHE A 362 -18.40 -13.01 2.97
C PHE A 362 -19.56 -13.63 3.76
N LYS A 363 -20.29 -14.58 3.19
CA LYS A 363 -21.36 -15.29 3.88
C LYS A 363 -20.83 -16.07 5.08
N ASP A 364 -19.73 -16.79 4.91
CA ASP A 364 -19.15 -17.65 5.95
C ASP A 364 -18.53 -16.84 7.11
N THR A 365 -18.31 -15.55 6.91
CA THR A 365 -17.75 -14.65 7.94
C THR A 365 -18.59 -14.62 9.22
N ALA A 366 -19.92 -14.60 9.11
CA ALA A 366 -20.79 -14.57 10.28
C ALA A 366 -20.70 -15.87 11.09
N GLU A 367 -20.60 -17.00 10.41
CA GLU A 367 -20.40 -18.32 11.03
C GLU A 367 -19.03 -18.40 11.70
N LEU A 368 -17.97 -18.06 11.00
CA LEU A 368 -16.60 -18.03 11.53
C LEU A 368 -16.49 -17.14 12.78
N ALA A 369 -17.07 -15.93 12.73
CA ALA A 369 -17.07 -15.03 13.87
C ALA A 369 -17.88 -15.56 15.07
N SER A 370 -18.94 -16.35 14.81
CA SER A 370 -19.75 -16.96 15.87
C SER A 370 -19.08 -18.15 16.56
N GLN A 371 -18.17 -18.83 15.84
CA GLN A 371 -17.40 -19.98 16.31
C GLN A 371 -16.03 -19.57 16.91
N ASP A 372 -15.61 -18.31 16.73
CA ASP A 372 -14.35 -17.82 17.28
C ASP A 372 -14.45 -17.63 18.81
N ASP A 373 -13.44 -18.02 19.53
CA ASP A 373 -13.33 -17.83 21.00
C ASP A 373 -13.39 -16.34 21.36
N ASN A 374 -12.93 -15.47 20.47
CA ASN A 374 -12.95 -14.03 20.60
C ASN A 374 -14.11 -13.42 19.81
N ALA A 375 -14.84 -12.48 20.38
CA ALA A 375 -15.88 -11.72 19.70
C ALA A 375 -15.38 -10.37 19.15
N ALA A 376 -14.31 -9.84 19.71
CA ALA A 376 -13.69 -8.58 19.33
C ALA A 376 -12.22 -8.53 19.77
N TYR A 377 -11.49 -7.56 19.23
CA TYR A 377 -10.23 -7.09 19.80
C TYR A 377 -10.39 -5.67 20.34
N LEU A 378 -9.71 -5.40 21.45
CA LEU A 378 -9.60 -4.08 22.04
C LEU A 378 -8.22 -3.51 21.73
N LEU A 379 -8.15 -2.23 21.33
CA LEU A 379 -6.94 -1.43 21.17
C LEU A 379 -6.96 -0.30 22.18
N HIS A 380 -5.85 -0.05 22.86
CA HIS A 380 -5.77 0.95 23.92
C HIS A 380 -4.45 1.69 23.90
N GLU A 381 -4.51 3.05 23.97
CA GLU A 381 -3.35 3.94 24.09
C GLU A 381 -3.75 5.21 24.86
N PRO A 382 -3.43 5.26 26.18
CA PRO A 382 -3.84 6.38 27.03
C PRO A 382 -2.92 7.60 26.95
N GLN A 383 -1.70 7.46 26.43
CA GLN A 383 -0.66 8.48 26.51
C GLN A 383 -0.40 9.17 25.19
N ASP A 384 -0.64 8.48 24.05
CA ASP A 384 -0.38 9.01 22.72
C ASP A 384 -1.58 8.82 21.79
N SER A 385 -2.44 9.82 21.76
CA SER A 385 -3.63 9.80 20.92
C SER A 385 -3.32 9.66 19.42
N TRP A 386 -2.13 10.10 18.95
CA TRP A 386 -1.74 10.00 17.55
C TRP A 386 -1.61 8.54 17.10
N ARG A 387 -1.00 7.67 17.92
CA ARG A 387 -0.84 6.24 17.61
C ARG A 387 -2.20 5.55 17.43
N LEU A 388 -3.13 5.80 18.36
CA LEU A 388 -4.48 5.24 18.28
C LEU A 388 -5.25 5.76 17.06
N GLU A 389 -5.14 7.07 16.78
CA GLU A 389 -5.76 7.69 15.61
C GLU A 389 -5.19 7.15 14.28
N LYS A 390 -3.89 6.89 14.22
CA LYS A 390 -3.26 6.30 13.03
C LYS A 390 -3.70 4.85 12.82
N ALA A 391 -3.79 4.05 13.89
CA ALA A 391 -4.36 2.71 13.81
C ALA A 391 -5.84 2.75 13.37
N ARG A 392 -6.64 3.66 13.93
CA ARG A 392 -8.01 3.91 13.52
C ARG A 392 -8.12 4.28 12.04
N TRP A 393 -7.22 5.12 11.55
CA TRP A 393 -7.15 5.51 10.14
C TRP A 393 -6.91 4.27 9.26
N VAL A 394 -5.93 3.41 9.60
CA VAL A 394 -5.65 2.17 8.85
C VAL A 394 -6.90 1.27 8.82
N LEU A 395 -7.55 1.04 9.97
CA LEU A 395 -8.79 0.25 10.03
C LEU A 395 -9.88 0.81 9.12
N THR A 396 -10.05 2.15 9.11
CA THR A 396 -11.03 2.84 8.26
C THR A 396 -10.76 2.63 6.77
N GLN A 397 -9.49 2.75 6.33
CA GLN A 397 -9.12 2.56 4.93
C GLN A 397 -9.41 1.14 4.42
N HIS A 398 -9.34 0.15 5.31
CA HIS A 398 -9.69 -1.24 5.00
C HIS A 398 -11.19 -1.56 5.20
N ASN A 399 -12.04 -0.56 5.44
CA ASN A 399 -13.46 -0.73 5.75
C ASN A 399 -13.70 -1.60 7.00
N ILE A 400 -12.75 -1.65 7.93
CA ILE A 400 -12.90 -2.33 9.22
C ILE A 400 -13.66 -1.43 10.18
N ARG A 401 -14.80 -1.92 10.66
CA ARG A 401 -15.61 -1.21 11.64
C ARG A 401 -15.03 -1.36 13.03
N TYR A 402 -15.09 -0.27 13.79
CA TYR A 402 -14.69 -0.20 15.20
C TYR A 402 -15.72 0.62 15.97
N GLN A 403 -15.70 0.48 17.30
CA GLN A 403 -16.61 1.17 18.22
C GLN A 403 -15.81 1.78 19.37
N GLN A 404 -16.26 2.92 19.87
CA GLN A 404 -15.68 3.53 21.07
C GLN A 404 -16.57 3.24 22.29
N PRO A 405 -15.99 2.78 23.42
CA PRO A 405 -16.72 2.59 24.65
C PRO A 405 -17.26 3.93 25.21
N ARG A 406 -18.41 3.88 25.89
CA ARG A 406 -18.94 4.99 26.71
C ARG A 406 -18.37 5.02 28.12
N GLU A 407 -18.01 3.85 28.63
CA GLU A 407 -17.55 3.62 29.99
C GLU A 407 -16.26 2.78 29.91
N ASP A 408 -15.44 2.86 30.95
CA ASP A 408 -14.24 2.02 31.03
C ASP A 408 -14.61 0.54 30.91
N ILE A 409 -13.80 -0.22 30.18
CA ILE A 409 -13.99 -1.66 29.97
C ILE A 409 -12.99 -2.44 30.79
N GLU A 410 -13.45 -3.47 31.48
CA GLU A 410 -12.61 -4.44 32.16
C GLU A 410 -12.50 -5.73 31.33
N VAL A 411 -11.28 -6.12 30.97
CA VAL A 411 -10.95 -7.36 30.26
C VAL A 411 -9.75 -7.99 30.95
N ASN A 412 -9.89 -9.27 31.39
CA ASN A 412 -8.83 -10.01 32.09
C ASN A 412 -8.23 -9.22 33.27
N ASP A 413 -9.08 -8.71 34.15
CA ASP A 413 -8.71 -7.92 35.36
C ASP A 413 -7.96 -6.60 35.06
N THR A 414 -7.95 -6.17 33.79
CA THR A 414 -7.36 -4.90 33.35
C THR A 414 -8.43 -3.91 32.94
N ILE A 415 -8.35 -2.67 33.45
CA ILE A 415 -9.29 -1.59 33.14
C ILE A 415 -8.73 -0.76 31.99
N TYR A 416 -9.49 -0.68 30.89
CA TYR A 416 -9.19 0.11 29.70
C TYR A 416 -10.07 1.36 29.67
N LYS A 417 -9.45 2.53 29.64
CA LYS A 417 -10.14 3.82 29.67
C LYS A 417 -10.94 4.07 28.39
N ALA A 418 -12.20 4.44 28.52
CA ALA A 418 -13.12 4.63 27.41
C ALA A 418 -12.62 5.62 26.34
N ASN A 419 -12.03 6.73 26.77
CA ASN A 419 -11.56 7.81 25.88
C ASN A 419 -10.30 7.48 25.08
N SER A 420 -9.61 6.41 25.42
CA SER A 420 -8.36 5.95 24.79
C SER A 420 -8.44 4.50 24.30
N THR A 421 -9.66 4.01 24.04
CA THR A 421 -9.91 2.63 23.66
C THR A 421 -10.77 2.57 22.38
N LEU A 422 -10.41 1.65 21.48
CA LEU A 422 -11.23 1.22 20.35
C LEU A 422 -11.53 -0.27 20.49
N VAL A 423 -12.73 -0.67 20.13
CA VAL A 423 -13.14 -2.08 20.06
C VAL A 423 -13.45 -2.43 18.61
N VAL A 424 -12.83 -3.49 18.09
CA VAL A 424 -12.94 -3.99 16.74
C VAL A 424 -13.70 -5.32 16.76
N PRO A 425 -15.03 -5.33 16.50
CA PRO A 425 -15.82 -6.56 16.47
C PRO A 425 -15.37 -7.49 15.33
N LEU A 426 -15.35 -8.80 15.57
CA LEU A 426 -15.03 -9.79 14.55
C LEU A 426 -16.20 -10.08 13.60
N ALA A 427 -17.45 -9.87 14.03
CA ALA A 427 -18.66 -10.10 13.23
C ALA A 427 -18.82 -9.01 12.16
N GLN A 428 -17.94 -9.02 11.15
CA GLN A 428 -17.95 -8.09 10.01
C GLN A 428 -17.21 -8.69 8.79
N PRO A 429 -17.45 -8.18 7.56
CA PRO A 429 -16.90 -8.75 6.33
C PRO A 429 -15.38 -8.94 6.33
N GLN A 430 -14.64 -8.10 7.06
CA GLN A 430 -13.18 -8.11 7.15
C GLN A 430 -12.63 -9.09 8.20
N TYR A 431 -13.42 -10.04 8.70
CA TYR A 431 -13.02 -11.00 9.74
C TYR A 431 -11.61 -11.58 9.52
N ARG A 432 -11.32 -12.10 8.32
CA ARG A 432 -10.03 -12.75 8.01
C ARG A 432 -8.86 -11.77 8.05
N LEU A 433 -9.06 -10.56 7.52
CA LEU A 433 -8.06 -9.50 7.60
C LEU A 433 -7.83 -9.06 9.05
N ILE A 434 -8.89 -8.92 9.86
CA ILE A 434 -8.77 -8.59 11.29
C ILE A 434 -7.97 -9.68 12.02
N LYS A 435 -8.29 -10.95 11.79
CA LYS A 435 -7.55 -12.06 12.40
C LYS A 435 -6.06 -12.01 12.05
N ALA A 436 -5.71 -11.69 10.80
CA ALA A 436 -4.32 -11.52 10.39
C ALA A 436 -3.65 -10.30 11.04
N LEU A 437 -4.33 -9.13 11.08
CA LEU A 437 -3.80 -7.90 11.68
C LEU A 437 -3.59 -7.98 13.20
N PHE A 438 -4.29 -8.89 13.88
CA PHE A 438 -4.17 -9.09 15.33
C PHE A 438 -3.50 -10.41 15.69
N SER A 439 -2.96 -11.14 14.72
CA SER A 439 -2.31 -12.43 14.95
C SER A 439 -1.03 -12.28 15.77
N THR A 440 -0.90 -13.12 16.79
CA THR A 440 0.32 -13.29 17.59
C THR A 440 0.94 -14.67 17.39
N GLN A 441 0.62 -15.33 16.26
CA GLN A 441 1.14 -16.65 15.93
C GLN A 441 2.67 -16.61 15.85
N GLN A 442 3.33 -17.58 16.47
CA GLN A 442 4.80 -17.71 16.49
C GLN A 442 5.28 -19.00 15.82
N ASP A 443 4.40 -20.00 15.71
CA ASP A 443 4.71 -21.31 15.12
C ASP A 443 4.02 -21.43 13.76
N PHE A 444 4.77 -21.83 12.73
CA PHE A 444 4.31 -21.96 11.36
C PHE A 444 4.65 -23.35 10.83
N VAL A 445 3.88 -23.84 9.85
CA VAL A 445 4.13 -25.13 9.18
C VAL A 445 5.49 -25.11 8.46
N ASP A 446 5.83 -23.97 7.87
CA ASP A 446 7.14 -23.70 7.26
C ASP A 446 7.61 -22.33 7.81
N ASN A 447 8.73 -22.32 8.53
CA ASN A 447 9.31 -21.11 9.09
C ASN A 447 10.20 -20.33 8.11
N THR A 448 10.27 -20.77 6.84
CA THR A 448 10.99 -20.08 5.79
C THR A 448 10.07 -19.10 5.10
N PHE A 449 10.29 -17.81 5.29
CA PHE A 449 9.55 -16.75 4.61
C PHE A 449 10.38 -16.16 3.46
N TYR A 450 9.68 -15.70 2.42
CA TYR A 450 10.31 -15.02 1.29
C TYR A 450 11.03 -13.73 1.74
N ASP A 451 10.39 -13.00 2.66
CA ASP A 451 10.96 -11.83 3.31
C ASP A 451 10.45 -11.67 4.75
N VAL A 452 11.07 -10.75 5.49
CA VAL A 452 10.66 -10.40 6.86
C VAL A 452 9.62 -9.27 6.78
N SER A 453 8.42 -9.54 7.32
CA SER A 453 7.32 -8.57 7.33
C SER A 453 6.61 -8.59 8.67
N ASN A 454 6.40 -7.40 9.25
CA ASN A 454 5.52 -7.25 10.40
C ASN A 454 4.06 -7.19 9.91
N PHE A 455 3.22 -8.04 10.43
CA PHE A 455 1.82 -8.15 10.07
C PHE A 455 0.85 -7.97 11.25
N ASN A 456 1.37 -7.65 12.45
CA ASN A 456 0.54 -7.34 13.61
C ASN A 456 0.41 -5.82 13.79
N LEU A 457 -0.79 -5.29 13.53
CA LEU A 457 -1.07 -3.84 13.58
C LEU A 457 -0.87 -3.24 14.98
N PRO A 458 -1.38 -3.82 16.10
CA PRO A 458 -1.15 -3.31 17.43
C PRO A 458 0.34 -3.18 17.78
N LEU A 459 1.13 -4.21 17.49
CA LEU A 459 2.57 -4.19 17.77
C LEU A 459 3.32 -3.16 16.92
N ALA A 460 2.90 -2.98 15.65
CA ALA A 460 3.51 -1.99 14.77
C ALA A 460 3.34 -0.54 15.29
N PHE A 461 2.24 -0.26 15.99
CA PHE A 461 1.95 1.06 16.58
C PHE A 461 2.24 1.15 18.08
N ASP A 462 2.84 0.11 18.68
CA ASP A 462 3.09 0.04 20.13
C ASP A 462 1.81 0.30 20.94
N LEU A 463 0.72 -0.39 20.56
CA LEU A 463 -0.57 -0.31 21.23
C LEU A 463 -0.77 -1.51 22.14
N THR A 464 -1.34 -1.27 23.32
CA THR A 464 -1.89 -2.36 24.13
C THR A 464 -3.13 -2.92 23.46
N PHE A 465 -3.25 -4.24 23.38
CA PHE A 465 -4.42 -4.89 22.84
C PHE A 465 -4.79 -6.15 23.60
N ALA A 466 -6.07 -6.50 23.55
CA ALA A 466 -6.58 -7.71 24.19
C ALA A 466 -7.75 -8.31 23.39
N PRO A 467 -7.87 -9.64 23.34
CA PRO A 467 -9.06 -10.29 22.86
C PRO A 467 -10.22 -10.11 23.84
N MET A 468 -11.43 -9.95 23.34
CA MET A 468 -12.67 -9.85 24.11
C MET A 468 -13.58 -11.03 23.82
N SER A 469 -14.09 -11.67 24.87
CA SER A 469 -15.12 -12.68 24.76
C SER A 469 -16.47 -12.10 24.36
N SER A 470 -17.39 -12.94 23.90
CA SER A 470 -18.79 -12.55 23.61
C SER A 470 -19.51 -11.99 24.83
N ARG A 471 -19.12 -12.41 26.06
CA ARG A 471 -19.71 -11.90 27.31
C ARG A 471 -19.25 -10.47 27.59
N GLU A 472 -17.98 -10.18 27.45
CA GLU A 472 -17.40 -8.84 27.65
C GLU A 472 -17.93 -7.86 26.61
N LEU A 473 -17.98 -8.26 25.32
CA LEU A 473 -18.52 -7.43 24.25
C LEU A 473 -20.00 -7.06 24.50
N ARG A 474 -20.83 -8.00 24.95
CA ARG A 474 -22.24 -7.72 25.28
C ARG A 474 -22.43 -6.80 26.48
N ARG A 475 -21.49 -6.76 27.41
CA ARG A 475 -21.53 -5.86 28.57
C ARG A 475 -21.08 -4.45 28.24
N ALA A 476 -20.21 -4.29 27.24
CA ALA A 476 -19.70 -3.00 26.81
C ALA A 476 -20.82 -2.14 26.20
N LYS A 477 -20.82 -0.86 26.56
CA LYS A 477 -21.71 0.15 25.98
C LYS A 477 -20.89 1.04 25.06
N PHE A 478 -21.41 1.32 23.87
CA PHE A 478 -20.70 2.07 22.84
C PHE A 478 -21.35 3.43 22.57
N THR A 479 -20.54 4.37 22.08
CA THR A 479 -21.02 5.66 21.59
C THR A 479 -21.40 5.55 20.12
N ASN A 480 -22.30 6.41 19.66
CA ASN A 480 -22.60 6.57 18.23
C ASN A 480 -21.73 7.65 17.56
N THR A 481 -20.84 8.28 18.33
CA THR A 481 -19.95 9.34 17.84
C THR A 481 -18.56 8.77 17.62
N SER A 482 -17.92 9.17 16.54
CA SER A 482 -16.49 8.91 16.35
C SER A 482 -15.66 9.58 17.45
N PRO A 483 -14.58 8.95 17.94
CA PRO A 483 -13.67 9.58 18.87
C PRO A 483 -13.19 10.90 18.26
N SER A 484 -13.25 11.97 19.03
CA SER A 484 -12.55 13.21 18.72
C SER A 484 -11.34 13.28 19.63
N SER A 485 -10.16 13.51 19.08
CA SER A 485 -8.99 13.88 19.91
C SER A 485 -9.37 15.08 20.78
N ALA A 486 -8.99 15.03 22.04
CA ALA A 486 -9.19 16.18 22.91
C ALA A 486 -8.50 17.40 22.29
N PRO A 487 -9.15 18.57 22.27
CA PRO A 487 -8.53 19.77 21.72
C PRO A 487 -7.27 20.13 22.53
N ILE A 488 -6.21 20.53 21.82
CA ILE A 488 -4.99 21.04 22.46
C ILE A 488 -5.35 22.31 23.21
N VAL A 489 -5.13 22.33 24.51
CA VAL A 489 -5.42 23.48 25.37
C VAL A 489 -4.26 24.47 25.27
N PRO A 490 -4.53 25.76 25.00
CA PRO A 490 -3.48 26.80 24.99
C PRO A 490 -2.75 26.86 26.34
N VAL A 491 -1.45 27.15 26.27
CA VAL A 491 -0.64 27.29 27.48
C VAL A 491 -0.97 28.61 28.23
N ASP A 492 -0.82 28.60 29.56
CA ASP A 492 -0.99 29.78 30.39
C ASP A 492 0.14 30.78 30.16
N SER A 493 -0.24 32.01 29.82
CA SER A 493 0.71 33.13 29.60
C SER A 493 1.55 33.50 30.81
N GLU A 494 1.06 33.21 32.02
CA GLU A 494 1.71 33.53 33.29
C GLU A 494 2.54 32.37 33.87
N ALA A 495 2.54 31.20 33.20
CA ALA A 495 3.30 30.05 33.66
C ALA A 495 4.81 30.32 33.81
N TYR A 496 5.45 29.67 34.76
CA TYR A 496 6.90 29.77 35.00
C TYR A 496 7.72 29.14 33.87
N ALA A 497 7.23 28.00 33.34
CA ALA A 497 7.82 27.28 32.23
C ALA A 497 6.74 26.46 31.50
N TYR A 498 7.09 25.91 30.33
CA TYR A 498 6.26 24.95 29.60
C TYR A 498 6.97 23.61 29.51
N ALA A 499 6.20 22.49 29.41
CA ALA A 499 6.78 21.17 29.30
C ALA A 499 5.92 20.25 28.45
N PHE A 500 6.53 19.28 27.76
CA PHE A 500 5.85 18.18 27.09
C PHE A 500 6.66 16.90 27.21
N GLU A 501 5.93 15.78 27.27
CA GLU A 501 6.54 14.48 27.46
C GLU A 501 7.02 13.88 26.13
N TRP A 502 8.12 13.12 26.17
CA TRP A 502 8.80 12.58 24.99
C TRP A 502 8.17 11.29 24.44
N HIS A 503 7.24 10.67 25.15
CA HIS A 503 6.60 9.43 24.69
C HIS A 503 5.65 9.63 23.50
N HIS A 504 5.21 10.85 23.23
CA HIS A 504 4.38 11.14 22.07
C HIS A 504 5.16 10.97 20.76
N TYR A 505 4.60 10.25 19.81
CA TYR A 505 5.20 10.03 18.50
C TYR A 505 5.59 11.35 17.78
N LYS A 506 4.79 12.38 17.97
CA LYS A 506 5.00 13.72 17.39
C LYS A 506 5.82 14.69 18.25
N ALA A 507 6.32 14.27 19.40
CA ALA A 507 7.18 15.11 20.24
C ALA A 507 8.45 15.59 19.53
N PRO A 508 9.14 14.78 18.69
CA PRO A 508 10.26 15.26 17.87
C PRO A 508 9.89 16.39 16.93
N ALA A 509 8.72 16.33 16.28
CA ALA A 509 8.23 17.39 15.39
C ALA A 509 7.97 18.69 16.15
N LEU A 510 7.30 18.59 17.30
CA LEU A 510 7.09 19.75 18.20
C LEU A 510 8.41 20.39 18.60
N LEU A 511 9.38 19.57 19.06
CA LEU A 511 10.69 20.07 19.46
C LEU A 511 11.43 20.74 18.29
N GLN A 512 11.45 20.11 17.12
CA GLN A 512 12.13 20.65 15.94
C GLN A 512 11.56 22.01 15.54
N GLN A 513 10.24 22.12 15.44
CA GLN A 513 9.57 23.38 15.10
C GLN A 513 9.89 24.50 16.11
N LEU A 514 9.95 24.19 17.39
CA LEU A 514 10.34 25.14 18.44
C LEU A 514 11.79 25.58 18.31
N LEU A 515 12.71 24.64 18.09
CA LEU A 515 14.15 24.94 17.95
C LEU A 515 14.44 25.77 16.70
N ASP A 516 13.77 25.49 15.58
CA ASP A 516 13.89 26.24 14.32
C ASP A 516 13.44 27.70 14.47
N ASN A 517 12.50 27.95 15.40
CA ASN A 517 12.05 29.29 15.75
C ASN A 517 12.84 29.92 16.91
N GLY A 518 13.99 29.36 17.27
CA GLY A 518 14.91 29.88 18.26
C GLY A 518 14.45 29.74 19.72
N VAL A 519 13.48 28.87 19.99
CA VAL A 519 13.02 28.59 21.36
C VAL A 519 14.10 27.82 22.11
N ALA A 520 14.53 28.31 23.26
CA ALA A 520 15.47 27.62 24.14
C ALA A 520 14.74 26.56 24.95
N ALA A 521 15.08 25.30 24.70
CA ALA A 521 14.52 24.14 25.37
C ALA A 521 15.59 23.36 26.16
N ARG A 522 15.13 22.58 27.15
CA ARG A 522 15.97 21.69 27.97
C ARG A 522 15.32 20.31 28.04
N ILE A 523 16.12 19.29 28.23
CA ILE A 523 15.68 17.91 28.49
C ILE A 523 15.94 17.56 29.96
N ALA A 524 14.96 17.01 30.64
CA ALA A 524 15.10 16.47 31.97
C ALA A 524 15.78 15.09 31.89
N THR A 525 16.95 14.93 32.49
CA THR A 525 17.67 13.65 32.50
C THR A 525 17.23 12.71 33.63
N GLN A 526 16.38 13.19 34.53
CA GLN A 526 15.81 12.45 35.66
C GLN A 526 14.32 12.80 35.79
N PRO A 527 13.49 11.92 36.34
CA PRO A 527 12.08 12.22 36.59
C PRO A 527 11.94 13.30 37.67
N PHE A 528 10.83 14.06 37.60
CA PHE A 528 10.50 15.11 38.55
C PHE A 528 9.00 15.30 38.70
N THR A 529 8.55 15.89 39.81
CA THR A 529 7.14 16.21 40.03
C THR A 529 6.94 17.72 40.01
N ALA A 530 6.30 18.22 38.96
CA ALA A 530 6.03 19.64 38.76
C ALA A 530 4.62 20.04 39.22
N ALA A 531 4.48 21.27 39.72
CA ALA A 531 3.18 21.90 39.91
C ALA A 531 2.66 22.47 38.60
N THR A 532 1.48 22.03 38.17
CA THR A 532 0.82 22.47 36.95
C THR A 532 -0.54 23.10 37.24
N THR A 533 -1.20 23.65 36.24
CA THR A 533 -2.59 24.13 36.35
C THR A 533 -3.58 22.99 36.68
N GLN A 534 -3.21 21.74 36.43
CA GLN A 534 -4.01 20.54 36.71
C GLN A 534 -3.64 19.85 38.04
N GLY A 535 -2.73 20.44 38.81
CA GLY A 535 -2.19 19.85 40.03
C GLY A 535 -0.74 19.41 39.89
N ASN A 536 -0.28 18.56 40.83
CA ASN A 536 1.08 18.03 40.77
C ASN A 536 1.13 16.81 39.82
N LEU A 537 1.97 16.88 38.80
CA LEU A 537 2.18 15.80 37.83
C LEU A 537 3.61 15.25 37.93
N SER A 538 3.73 13.93 37.93
CA SER A 538 5.01 13.23 37.80
C SER A 538 5.38 13.16 36.33
N LEU A 539 6.53 13.72 35.96
CA LEU A 539 7.06 13.78 34.62
C LEU A 539 8.30 12.91 34.48
N ALA A 540 8.38 12.13 33.44
CA ALA A 540 9.46 11.18 33.19
C ALA A 540 10.78 11.85 32.78
N ALA A 541 11.89 11.15 32.92
CA ALA A 541 13.13 11.50 32.24
C ALA A 541 12.87 11.54 30.73
N GLY A 542 13.46 12.48 30.02
CA GLY A 542 13.18 12.74 28.60
C GLY A 542 12.16 13.89 28.38
N THR A 543 11.42 14.32 29.40
CA THR A 543 10.52 15.46 29.29
C THR A 543 11.27 16.71 28.81
N ILE A 544 10.72 17.36 27.80
CA ILE A 544 11.23 18.65 27.30
C ILE A 544 10.61 19.78 28.09
N VAL A 545 11.48 20.70 28.57
CA VAL A 545 11.09 21.87 29.34
C VAL A 545 11.54 23.13 28.63
N ILE A 546 10.65 24.12 28.53
CA ILE A 546 10.87 25.44 27.92
C ILE A 546 10.85 26.45 29.06
N PRO A 547 12.00 26.81 29.67
CA PRO A 547 12.07 27.74 30.79
C PRO A 547 11.93 29.19 30.29
N ARG A 548 11.08 30.00 30.94
CA ARG A 548 10.94 31.42 30.64
C ARG A 548 12.04 32.27 31.26
N GLY A 549 12.76 31.76 32.25
CA GLY A 549 13.85 32.45 32.93
C GLY A 549 15.18 32.52 32.14
N VAL A 550 15.20 32.08 30.89
CA VAL A 550 16.32 32.22 29.95
C VAL A 550 15.89 33.09 28.76
N PRO A 551 16.82 33.63 27.94
CA PRO A 551 16.45 34.37 26.74
C PRO A 551 15.56 33.49 25.81
N GLN A 552 14.42 34.05 25.43
CA GLN A 552 13.41 33.42 24.59
C GLN A 552 12.95 34.37 23.50
N PRO A 553 12.41 33.87 22.35
CA PRO A 553 11.76 34.74 21.36
C PRO A 553 10.61 35.55 21.96
N GLN A 554 10.39 36.78 21.46
CA GLN A 554 9.31 37.67 21.94
C GLN A 554 7.93 37.03 21.82
N LYS A 555 7.71 36.17 20.81
CA LYS A 555 6.45 35.49 20.53
C LYS A 555 6.39 34.06 21.10
N LEU A 556 7.11 33.78 22.19
CA LEU A 556 7.22 32.42 22.74
C LEU A 556 5.87 31.71 22.87
N ILE A 557 4.86 32.37 23.45
CA ILE A 557 3.54 31.77 23.73
C ILE A 557 2.82 31.39 22.42
N GLU A 558 2.86 32.30 21.44
CA GLU A 558 2.31 32.06 20.09
C GLU A 558 3.00 30.83 19.43
N LEU A 559 4.34 30.79 19.47
CA LEU A 559 5.14 29.68 18.91
C LEU A 559 4.83 28.36 19.58
N VAL A 560 4.76 28.31 20.92
CA VAL A 560 4.45 27.09 21.65
C VAL A 560 3.03 26.60 21.35
N ASN A 561 2.04 27.48 21.32
CA ASN A 561 0.66 27.09 21.01
C ASN A 561 0.51 26.60 19.55
N THR A 562 1.11 27.30 18.60
CA THR A 562 1.06 26.90 17.18
C THR A 562 1.72 25.53 17.00
N ALA A 563 2.94 25.35 17.51
CA ALA A 563 3.66 24.09 17.38
C ALA A 563 2.94 22.92 18.09
N ALA A 564 2.32 23.17 19.25
CA ALA A 564 1.53 22.17 19.97
C ALA A 564 0.31 21.69 19.16
N VAL A 565 -0.40 22.65 18.52
CA VAL A 565 -1.56 22.35 17.66
C VAL A 565 -1.12 21.59 16.42
N ASP A 566 -0.08 22.07 15.73
CA ASP A 566 0.44 21.45 14.49
C ASP A 566 0.90 20.01 14.71
N ALA A 567 1.60 19.77 15.85
CA ALA A 567 2.06 18.44 16.21
C ALA A 567 0.97 17.58 16.87
N GLY A 568 -0.12 18.15 17.36
CA GLY A 568 -1.14 17.44 18.13
C GLY A 568 -0.63 16.94 19.49
N VAL A 569 0.39 17.61 20.09
CA VAL A 569 1.04 17.22 21.34
C VAL A 569 0.66 18.20 22.44
N PRO A 570 0.08 17.73 23.58
CA PRO A 570 -0.25 18.61 24.70
C PRO A 570 1.01 19.22 25.34
N VAL A 571 0.96 20.52 25.61
CA VAL A 571 2.01 21.25 26.32
C VAL A 571 1.47 21.68 27.69
N LEU A 572 2.17 21.31 28.74
CA LEU A 572 1.82 21.61 30.12
C LEU A 572 2.35 22.99 30.54
N SER A 573 1.56 23.73 31.31
CA SER A 573 1.98 24.96 31.97
C SER A 573 2.48 24.65 33.39
N LEU A 574 3.75 24.92 33.66
CA LEU A 574 4.39 24.71 34.96
C LEU A 574 4.36 25.98 35.79
N ASN A 575 3.82 25.94 37.01
CA ASN A 575 3.57 27.12 37.86
C ASN A 575 4.78 27.51 38.73
N SER A 576 5.80 26.63 38.81
CA SER A 576 6.96 26.87 39.67
C SER A 576 8.22 26.21 39.12
N GLY A 577 9.37 26.80 39.36
CA GLY A 577 10.67 26.19 39.13
C GLY A 577 11.10 25.22 40.21
N PHE A 578 10.42 25.22 41.36
CA PHE A 578 10.64 24.28 42.44
C PHE A 578 9.79 23.03 42.22
N THR A 579 10.39 21.87 42.38
CA THR A 579 9.73 20.56 42.24
C THR A 579 9.64 19.87 43.61
N ARG A 580 8.52 19.17 43.85
CA ARG A 580 8.34 18.48 45.12
C ARG A 580 9.23 17.24 45.28
N THR A 581 9.50 16.57 44.19
CA THR A 581 10.41 15.42 44.11
C THR A 581 11.16 15.47 42.80
N GLY A 582 12.38 14.97 42.80
CA GLY A 582 13.23 14.95 41.60
C GLY A 582 14.07 16.24 41.46
N ILE A 583 14.28 16.66 40.23
CA ILE A 583 15.15 17.78 39.87
C ILE A 583 14.35 19.06 39.62
N ASP A 584 14.83 20.20 40.15
CA ASP A 584 14.25 21.52 39.87
C ASP A 584 14.53 21.99 38.42
N ILE A 585 13.69 22.91 37.91
CA ILE A 585 13.79 23.42 36.53
C ILE A 585 15.15 24.09 36.28
N GLY A 586 15.79 24.66 37.26
CA GLY A 586 17.13 25.25 37.19
C GLY A 586 18.30 24.28 37.42
N SER A 587 18.04 22.99 37.63
CA SER A 587 19.05 21.97 37.88
C SER A 587 20.03 21.79 36.74
N ARG A 588 21.25 21.33 37.03
CA ARG A 588 22.23 20.87 36.03
C ARG A 588 21.74 19.66 35.25
N SER A 589 20.83 18.87 35.79
CA SER A 589 20.17 17.74 35.14
C SER A 589 19.06 18.15 34.15
N MET A 590 18.76 19.45 34.03
CA MET A 590 18.00 20.05 32.95
C MET A 590 18.96 20.54 31.87
N VAL A 591 19.30 19.63 30.94
CA VAL A 591 20.35 19.85 29.92
C VAL A 591 19.80 20.65 28.74
N PRO A 592 20.46 21.73 28.28
CA PRO A 592 20.04 22.46 27.10
C PRO A 592 20.01 21.58 25.85
N VAL A 593 18.92 21.69 25.08
CA VAL A 593 18.76 21.01 23.79
C VAL A 593 19.23 21.93 22.67
N LYS A 594 19.91 21.39 21.70
CA LYS A 594 20.28 22.06 20.45
C LYS A 594 19.66 21.30 19.27
N ALA A 595 19.27 22.02 18.23
CA ALA A 595 18.82 21.40 17.00
C ALA A 595 19.92 20.47 16.46
N PRO A 596 19.66 19.17 16.27
CA PRO A 596 20.64 18.26 15.72
C PRO A 596 20.89 18.59 14.25
N LYS A 597 22.12 18.31 13.79
CA LYS A 597 22.44 18.27 12.37
C LYS A 597 22.61 16.81 11.99
N VAL A 598 21.74 16.32 11.10
CA VAL A 598 21.75 14.92 10.68
C VAL A 598 22.38 14.82 9.31
N LEU A 599 23.31 13.88 9.15
CA LEU A 599 23.88 13.48 7.87
C LEU A 599 23.39 12.05 7.57
N LEU A 600 22.55 11.91 6.56
CA LEU A 600 22.13 10.61 6.07
C LEU A 600 23.09 10.15 4.96
N VAL A 601 23.75 9.01 5.18
CA VAL A 601 24.64 8.42 4.18
C VAL A 601 23.80 7.60 3.20
N GLY A 602 24.00 7.82 1.90
CA GLY A 602 23.40 7.07 0.79
C GLY A 602 24.46 6.68 -0.23
N GLY A 603 24.10 5.87 -1.22
CA GLY A 603 25.00 5.43 -2.29
C GLY A 603 25.29 3.93 -2.25
N GLU A 604 26.21 3.48 -3.11
CA GLU A 604 26.60 2.08 -3.20
C GLU A 604 26.97 1.49 -1.83
N GLY A 605 26.45 0.29 -1.53
CA GLY A 605 26.66 -0.39 -0.26
C GLY A 605 25.65 0.00 0.84
N VAL A 606 24.77 0.97 0.61
CA VAL A 606 23.69 1.36 1.53
C VAL A 606 22.37 0.81 1.02
N SER A 607 21.56 0.19 1.89
CA SER A 607 20.20 -0.22 1.54
C SER A 607 19.31 1.01 1.29
N PRO A 608 18.73 1.16 0.08
CA PRO A 608 17.79 2.26 -0.18
C PRO A 608 16.60 2.27 0.79
N TYR A 609 16.08 1.10 1.16
CA TYR A 609 14.94 0.98 2.07
C TYR A 609 15.24 1.60 3.43
N GLN A 610 16.36 1.20 4.07
CA GLN A 610 16.75 1.71 5.38
C GLN A 610 17.04 3.22 5.35
N ALA A 611 17.73 3.69 4.31
CA ALA A 611 17.98 5.12 4.14
C ALA A 611 16.67 5.89 3.87
N GLY A 612 15.78 5.31 3.08
CA GLY A 612 14.48 5.89 2.75
C GLY A 612 13.56 6.03 3.96
N GLU A 613 13.51 5.02 4.83
CA GLU A 613 12.74 5.06 6.07
C GLU A 613 13.20 6.21 6.99
N VAL A 614 14.50 6.37 7.15
CA VAL A 614 15.07 7.48 7.94
C VAL A 614 14.76 8.84 7.29
N TRP A 615 14.97 8.95 5.97
CA TRP A 615 14.66 10.18 5.23
C TRP A 615 13.18 10.53 5.35
N HIS A 616 12.29 9.61 5.04
CA HIS A 616 10.85 9.83 5.11
C HIS A 616 10.42 10.26 6.51
N TYR A 617 10.94 9.62 7.56
CA TYR A 617 10.61 9.98 8.95
C TYR A 617 11.06 11.39 9.28
N LEU A 618 12.32 11.73 9.00
CA LEU A 618 12.88 13.05 9.34
C LEU A 618 12.16 14.16 8.56
N ASP A 619 11.94 13.96 7.27
CA ASP A 619 11.31 14.96 6.40
C ASP A 619 9.81 15.11 6.70
N THR A 620 9.04 14.01 6.64
CA THR A 620 7.57 14.08 6.68
C THR A 620 6.98 14.04 8.10
N GLN A 621 7.66 13.40 9.06
CA GLN A 621 7.13 13.24 10.42
C GLN A 621 7.74 14.21 11.41
N VAL A 622 9.01 14.61 11.22
CA VAL A 622 9.72 15.54 12.11
C VAL A 622 9.78 16.96 11.52
N GLY A 623 9.80 17.10 10.18
CA GLY A 623 9.98 18.37 9.50
C GLY A 623 11.46 18.83 9.49
N MET A 624 12.39 17.89 9.47
CA MET A 624 13.83 18.15 9.43
C MET A 624 14.33 17.98 7.99
N PRO A 625 15.00 19.00 7.41
CA PRO A 625 15.49 18.97 6.03
C PRO A 625 16.64 17.96 5.82
#